data_b6051f89298b41b87122b0573342e044
#
_entry.id   b6051f89298b41b87122b0573342e044
#
_cell.length_a   1.000
_cell.length_b   1.000
_cell.length_c   1.000
_cell.angle_alpha   90.00
_cell.angle_beta   90.00
_cell.angle_gamma   90.00
#
_symmetry.space_group_name_H-M   'P 1'
#
loop_
_entity.id
_entity.type
_entity.pdbx_description
1 polymer ?
#
loop_
_entity_poly.entity_id
_entity_poly.type
_entity_poly.pdbx_seq_one_letter_code
_entity_poly.pdbx_strand_id
1 'polypeptide(L)'
;MGRRNCKIGDSAFACNQKLTTVSIPDTVTELEYKAFAGCVELSDIEIPDSVEAIGGYAFEKWDIYNEGGDTAWYDAQADGDVYAGKVYYKYKGTIAEGGTVNLKAGTKGIAGYAFLDQINLTGIEIPDSVTNIGDYAFVGCEKLNKVTVPASVTKIGEKALDI
;
A
#
# COMPACT_ATOMS: atom_id res chain seq x y z
N MET A 1 -1.76 -29.26 4.97
CA MET A 1 -0.89 -28.43 5.81
C MET A 1 -1.22 -26.99 5.56
N GLY A 2 -1.77 -26.28 6.55
CA GLY A 2 -2.07 -24.85 6.43
C GLY A 2 -0.79 -24.07 6.20
N ARG A 3 -0.74 -23.20 5.17
CA ARG A 3 0.36 -22.25 4.99
C ARG A 3 0.43 -21.38 6.24
N ARG A 4 1.58 -21.36 6.89
CA ARG A 4 1.81 -20.43 8.00
C ARG A 4 1.82 -19.02 7.37
N ASN A 5 0.88 -18.19 7.73
CA ASN A 5 0.88 -16.79 7.34
C ASN A 5 2.03 -16.10 8.11
N CYS A 6 3.14 -15.88 7.43
CA CYS A 6 4.24 -15.11 7.98
C CYS A 6 4.03 -13.62 7.65
N LYS A 7 4.46 -12.77 8.58
CA LYS A 7 4.38 -11.31 8.41
C LYS A 7 5.76 -10.70 8.64
N ILE A 8 6.03 -9.61 7.93
CA ILE A 8 7.07 -8.67 8.31
C ILE A 8 6.41 -7.64 9.20
N GLY A 9 6.79 -7.63 10.49
CA GLY A 9 6.10 -6.87 11.52
C GLY A 9 6.23 -5.36 11.38
N ASP A 10 5.43 -4.62 12.18
CA ASP A 10 5.47 -3.17 12.27
C ASP A 10 6.90 -2.67 12.49
N SER A 11 7.33 -1.75 11.62
CA SER A 11 8.65 -1.10 11.67
C SER A 11 9.86 -2.06 11.71
N ALA A 12 9.69 -3.34 11.29
CA ALA A 12 10.71 -4.39 11.46
C ALA A 12 12.08 -4.01 10.89
N PHE A 13 12.13 -3.30 9.77
CA PHE A 13 13.36 -2.83 9.12
C PHE A 13 13.45 -1.31 9.04
N ALA A 14 12.58 -0.58 9.74
CA ALA A 14 12.56 0.88 9.65
C ALA A 14 13.91 1.52 9.95
N CYS A 15 14.25 2.57 9.20
CA CYS A 15 15.47 3.36 9.34
C CYS A 15 16.79 2.58 9.10
N ASN A 16 16.75 1.42 8.46
CA ASN A 16 17.97 0.75 7.98
C ASN A 16 18.48 1.43 6.70
N GLN A 17 19.09 2.60 6.85
CA GLN A 17 19.48 3.48 5.74
C GLN A 17 20.46 2.84 4.75
N LYS A 18 21.24 1.83 5.17
CA LYS A 18 22.21 1.10 4.35
C LYS A 18 21.68 -0.18 3.71
N LEU A 19 20.41 -0.51 3.94
CA LEU A 19 19.77 -1.66 3.34
C LEU A 19 19.48 -1.36 1.86
N THR A 20 20.09 -2.12 0.95
CA THR A 20 19.94 -1.91 -0.50
C THR A 20 19.06 -2.94 -1.17
N THR A 21 19.03 -4.16 -0.64
CA THR A 21 18.34 -5.31 -1.25
C THR A 21 17.61 -6.11 -0.18
N VAL A 22 16.38 -6.53 -0.49
CA VAL A 22 15.59 -7.44 0.35
C VAL A 22 14.97 -8.53 -0.51
N SER A 23 15.13 -9.78 -0.09
CA SER A 23 14.40 -10.93 -0.65
C SER A 23 13.31 -11.36 0.33
N ILE A 24 12.06 -11.30 -0.09
CA ILE A 24 10.89 -11.67 0.70
C ILE A 24 10.45 -13.09 0.27
N PRO A 25 10.43 -14.08 1.18
CA PRO A 25 10.00 -15.43 0.83
C PRO A 25 8.50 -15.54 0.58
N ASP A 26 8.07 -16.48 -0.27
CA ASP A 26 6.67 -16.75 -0.64
C ASP A 26 5.76 -17.16 0.54
N THR A 27 6.32 -17.35 1.73
CA THR A 27 5.55 -17.59 2.95
C THR A 27 5.03 -16.31 3.59
N VAL A 28 5.54 -15.13 3.19
CA VAL A 28 5.10 -13.85 3.70
C VAL A 28 3.81 -13.42 3.00
N THR A 29 2.78 -13.12 3.79
CA THR A 29 1.47 -12.70 3.30
C THR A 29 1.14 -11.25 3.62
N GLU A 30 1.89 -10.64 4.53
CA GLU A 30 1.64 -9.27 4.97
C GLU A 30 2.96 -8.54 5.31
N LEU A 31 3.05 -7.30 4.85
CA LEU A 31 4.03 -6.32 5.33
C LEU A 31 3.26 -5.33 6.21
N GLU A 32 3.62 -5.24 7.48
CA GLU A 32 2.91 -4.37 8.41
C GLU A 32 3.34 -2.90 8.28
N TYR A 33 2.72 -2.04 9.07
CA TYR A 33 2.93 -0.60 9.06
C TYR A 33 4.42 -0.24 9.16
N LYS A 34 4.90 0.65 8.30
CA LYS A 34 6.30 1.14 8.29
C LYS A 34 7.38 0.07 8.13
N ALA A 35 7.08 -1.12 7.61
CA ALA A 35 8.01 -2.25 7.61
C ALA A 35 9.41 -1.90 7.09
N PHE A 36 9.54 -1.06 6.06
CA PHE A 36 10.80 -0.58 5.46
C PHE A 36 10.91 0.94 5.42
N ALA A 37 10.14 1.63 6.25
CA ALA A 37 10.13 3.10 6.26
C ALA A 37 11.52 3.68 6.54
N GLY A 38 11.95 4.66 5.76
CA GLY A 38 13.25 5.29 5.92
C GLY A 38 14.46 4.44 5.52
N CYS A 39 14.26 3.31 4.82
CA CYS A 39 15.33 2.54 4.18
C CYS A 39 15.75 3.20 2.86
N VAL A 40 16.39 4.35 2.93
CA VAL A 40 16.60 5.25 1.79
C VAL A 40 17.41 4.65 0.63
N GLU A 41 18.30 3.72 0.90
CA GLU A 41 19.10 3.05 -0.15
C GLU A 41 18.40 1.77 -0.71
N LEU A 42 17.22 1.39 -0.18
CA LEU A 42 16.51 0.20 -0.64
C LEU A 42 15.92 0.40 -2.04
N SER A 43 16.57 -0.17 -3.02
CA SER A 43 16.21 -0.09 -4.45
C SER A 43 15.80 -1.41 -5.06
N ASP A 44 16.28 -2.52 -4.51
CA ASP A 44 16.08 -3.87 -5.03
C ASP A 44 15.22 -4.66 -4.04
N ILE A 45 13.92 -4.65 -4.28
CA ILE A 45 12.93 -5.41 -3.52
C ILE A 45 11.88 -5.96 -4.47
N GLU A 46 11.71 -7.28 -4.45
CA GLU A 46 10.64 -7.97 -5.16
C GLU A 46 9.57 -8.41 -4.14
N ILE A 47 8.34 -7.96 -4.36
CA ILE A 47 7.21 -8.32 -3.52
C ILE A 47 6.54 -9.56 -4.11
N PRO A 48 6.58 -10.72 -3.44
CA PRO A 48 6.02 -11.95 -3.98
C PRO A 48 4.50 -11.90 -4.03
N ASP A 49 3.91 -12.72 -4.92
CA ASP A 49 2.47 -12.86 -5.12
C ASP A 49 1.71 -13.34 -3.88
N SER A 50 2.41 -13.87 -2.89
CA SER A 50 1.86 -14.27 -1.59
C SER A 50 1.45 -13.10 -0.71
N VAL A 51 2.02 -11.91 -0.94
CA VAL A 51 1.68 -10.70 -0.18
C VAL A 51 0.33 -10.17 -0.63
N GLU A 52 -0.63 -10.16 0.28
CA GLU A 52 -2.01 -9.72 0.06
C GLU A 52 -2.35 -8.43 0.82
N ALA A 53 -1.52 -8.03 1.78
CA ALA A 53 -1.70 -6.84 2.60
C ALA A 53 -0.38 -6.09 2.82
N ILE A 54 -0.43 -4.76 2.69
CA ILE A 54 0.70 -3.88 3.00
C ILE A 54 0.18 -2.72 3.86
N GLY A 55 0.80 -2.53 5.00
CA GLY A 55 0.52 -1.42 5.90
C GLY A 55 0.98 -0.08 5.33
N GLY A 56 0.43 0.99 5.85
CA GLY A 56 0.79 2.33 5.41
C GLY A 56 2.26 2.67 5.66
N TYR A 57 2.80 3.54 4.81
CA TYR A 57 4.18 4.01 4.89
C TYR A 57 5.25 2.90 4.85
N ALA A 58 4.91 1.72 4.32
CA ALA A 58 5.83 0.60 4.29
C ALA A 58 7.15 0.90 3.57
N PHE A 59 7.11 1.78 2.54
CA PHE A 59 8.27 2.15 1.70
C PHE A 59 8.54 3.65 1.66
N GLU A 60 7.89 4.43 2.49
CA GLU A 60 7.98 5.90 2.51
C GLU A 60 8.62 6.39 3.80
N LYS A 61 9.04 7.66 3.81
CA LYS A 61 9.33 8.34 5.07
C LYS A 61 8.05 8.46 5.90
N TRP A 62 8.15 8.31 7.20
CA TRP A 62 6.98 8.25 8.07
C TRP A 62 6.86 9.44 9.04
N ASP A 63 7.84 10.30 9.07
CA ASP A 63 7.87 11.41 10.03
C ASP A 63 8.48 12.67 9.40
N ILE A 64 7.82 13.81 9.64
CA ILE A 64 8.31 15.12 9.22
C ILE A 64 9.58 15.53 9.96
N TYR A 65 9.88 14.90 11.09
CA TYR A 65 11.08 15.17 11.91
C TYR A 65 12.22 14.20 11.62
N ASN A 66 12.02 13.20 10.77
CA ASN A 66 13.03 12.21 10.47
C ASN A 66 13.87 12.65 9.26
N GLU A 67 15.18 12.60 9.40
CA GLU A 67 16.12 12.85 8.30
C GLU A 67 16.10 11.75 7.21
N GLY A 68 15.25 10.74 7.39
CA GLY A 68 15.02 9.68 6.41
C GLY A 68 14.16 10.16 5.23
N GLY A 69 14.52 9.73 4.03
CA GLY A 69 13.72 9.88 2.82
C GLY A 69 12.80 8.67 2.59
N ASP A 70 12.10 8.72 1.47
CA ASP A 70 11.44 7.54 0.92
C ASP A 70 12.49 6.50 0.51
N THR A 71 12.08 5.24 0.31
CA THR A 71 13.00 4.23 -0.24
C THR A 71 13.32 4.58 -1.69
N ALA A 72 14.54 4.24 -2.15
CA ALA A 72 14.91 4.42 -3.54
C ALA A 72 13.96 3.65 -4.50
N TRP A 73 13.40 2.51 -4.04
CA TRP A 73 12.36 1.78 -4.77
C TRP A 73 11.10 2.63 -4.98
N TYR A 74 10.60 3.30 -3.94
CA TYR A 74 9.41 4.13 -4.05
C TYR A 74 9.67 5.40 -4.86
N ASP A 75 10.81 6.04 -4.66
CA ASP A 75 11.22 7.23 -5.43
C ASP A 75 11.28 6.97 -6.93
N ALA A 76 11.69 5.76 -7.31
CA ALA A 76 11.78 5.35 -8.72
C ALA A 76 10.40 5.09 -9.37
N GLN A 77 9.31 5.00 -8.60
CA GLN A 77 7.98 4.83 -9.18
C GLN A 77 7.51 6.12 -9.87
N ALA A 78 6.87 5.97 -11.03
CA ALA A 78 6.22 7.10 -11.70
C ALA A 78 5.01 7.60 -10.89
N ASP A 79 4.61 8.85 -11.14
CA ASP A 79 3.35 9.38 -10.61
C ASP A 79 2.16 8.57 -11.16
N GLY A 80 1.13 8.42 -10.34
CA GLY A 80 -0.07 7.63 -10.62
C GLY A 80 -0.14 6.36 -9.78
N ASP A 81 -0.69 5.30 -10.37
CA ASP A 81 -0.93 4.03 -9.71
C ASP A 81 0.38 3.29 -9.39
N VAL A 82 0.71 3.13 -8.13
CA VAL A 82 1.86 2.34 -7.66
C VAL A 82 1.38 1.01 -7.10
N TYR A 83 1.94 -0.08 -7.64
CA TYR A 83 1.72 -1.44 -7.17
C TYR A 83 2.99 -1.99 -6.53
N ALA A 84 2.81 -2.71 -5.43
CA ALA A 84 3.85 -3.54 -4.82
C ALA A 84 3.38 -5.01 -4.92
N GLY A 85 3.91 -5.74 -5.89
CA GLY A 85 3.39 -7.06 -6.25
C GLY A 85 1.92 -6.99 -6.68
N LYS A 86 1.06 -7.75 -6.02
CA LYS A 86 -0.40 -7.76 -6.26
C LYS A 86 -1.19 -6.83 -5.33
N VAL A 87 -0.53 -5.95 -4.58
CA VAL A 87 -1.18 -4.97 -3.74
C VAL A 87 -1.13 -3.59 -4.39
N TYR A 88 -2.28 -2.93 -4.51
CA TYR A 88 -2.31 -1.51 -4.84
C TYR A 88 -1.75 -0.73 -3.65
N TYR A 89 -0.53 -0.20 -3.82
CA TYR A 89 0.20 0.39 -2.72
C TYR A 89 -0.22 1.84 -2.47
N LYS A 90 -0.20 2.66 -3.52
CA LYS A 90 -0.53 4.09 -3.39
C LYS A 90 -0.78 4.75 -4.74
N TYR A 91 -1.58 5.82 -4.74
CA TYR A 91 -1.55 6.81 -5.81
C TYR A 91 -0.44 7.83 -5.51
N LYS A 92 0.62 7.82 -6.30
CA LYS A 92 1.73 8.76 -6.16
C LYS A 92 1.38 10.08 -6.86
N GLY A 93 1.51 11.19 -6.14
CA GLY A 93 1.05 12.50 -6.63
C GLY A 93 -0.41 12.77 -6.32
N THR A 94 -1.07 13.59 -7.15
CA THR A 94 -2.45 14.04 -6.94
C THR A 94 -3.33 13.65 -8.13
N ILE A 95 -4.46 13.02 -7.84
CA ILE A 95 -5.49 12.70 -8.84
C ILE A 95 -6.07 13.99 -9.41
N ALA A 96 -6.20 14.06 -10.74
CA ALA A 96 -6.81 15.19 -11.41
C ALA A 96 -8.30 15.36 -11.02
N GLU A 97 -8.84 16.56 -11.17
CA GLU A 97 -10.24 16.84 -10.84
C GLU A 97 -11.20 15.91 -11.60
N GLY A 98 -12.12 15.28 -10.85
CA GLY A 98 -13.07 14.32 -11.40
C GLY A 98 -12.46 12.96 -11.76
N GLY A 99 -11.22 12.69 -11.33
CA GLY A 99 -10.52 11.46 -11.67
C GLY A 99 -11.14 10.22 -11.03
N THR A 100 -11.01 9.12 -11.73
CA THR A 100 -11.41 7.78 -11.27
C THR A 100 -10.22 6.83 -11.34
N VAL A 101 -10.22 5.80 -10.50
CA VAL A 101 -9.19 4.76 -10.49
C VAL A 101 -9.83 3.40 -10.71
N ASN A 102 -9.25 2.64 -11.63
CA ASN A 102 -9.66 1.27 -11.92
C ASN A 102 -8.51 0.33 -11.54
N LEU A 103 -8.69 -0.44 -10.49
CA LEU A 103 -7.65 -1.37 -10.04
C LEU A 103 -7.48 -2.50 -11.05
N LYS A 104 -6.23 -2.92 -11.26
CA LYS A 104 -5.89 -4.04 -12.16
C LYS A 104 -6.57 -5.33 -11.72
N ALA A 105 -7.03 -6.12 -12.69
CA ALA A 105 -7.49 -7.49 -12.43
C ALA A 105 -6.37 -8.29 -11.73
N GLY A 106 -6.74 -9.11 -10.73
CA GLY A 106 -5.79 -9.86 -9.92
C GLY A 106 -5.19 -9.10 -8.74
N THR A 107 -5.53 -7.81 -8.56
CA THR A 107 -5.17 -7.07 -7.33
C THR A 107 -5.73 -7.79 -6.11
N LYS A 108 -4.88 -8.08 -5.11
CA LYS A 108 -5.24 -8.82 -3.90
C LYS A 108 -5.59 -7.93 -2.72
N GLY A 109 -4.99 -6.75 -2.65
CA GLY A 109 -5.22 -5.81 -1.56
C GLY A 109 -5.08 -4.36 -1.97
N ILE A 110 -5.63 -3.49 -1.14
CA ILE A 110 -5.41 -2.05 -1.14
C ILE A 110 -4.64 -1.74 0.15
N ALA A 111 -3.46 -1.13 0.02
CA ALA A 111 -2.60 -0.84 1.16
C ALA A 111 -3.20 0.22 2.09
N GLY A 112 -2.69 0.29 3.30
CA GLY A 112 -3.02 1.38 4.22
C GLY A 112 -2.60 2.74 3.64
N TYR A 113 -3.46 3.75 3.80
CA TYR A 113 -3.27 5.11 3.29
C TYR A 113 -3.10 5.21 1.76
N ALA A 114 -3.57 4.21 1.00
CA ALA A 114 -3.35 4.14 -0.45
C ALA A 114 -3.87 5.36 -1.23
N PHE A 115 -4.97 5.94 -0.78
CA PHE A 115 -5.59 7.14 -1.37
C PHE A 115 -5.68 8.32 -0.40
N LEU A 116 -4.80 8.36 0.61
CA LEU A 116 -4.79 9.46 1.59
C LEU A 116 -4.79 10.82 0.88
N ASP A 117 -5.76 11.68 1.28
CA ASP A 117 -5.94 13.06 0.79
C ASP A 117 -6.08 13.19 -0.74
N GLN A 118 -6.55 12.15 -1.42
CA GLN A 118 -6.91 12.24 -2.83
C GLN A 118 -8.27 12.92 -3.00
N ILE A 119 -8.33 14.22 -2.67
CA ILE A 119 -9.54 15.05 -2.62
C ILE A 119 -10.35 15.08 -3.92
N ASN A 120 -9.68 14.80 -5.04
CA ASN A 120 -10.29 14.85 -6.37
C ASN A 120 -10.77 13.48 -6.88
N LEU A 121 -10.51 12.40 -6.14
CA LEU A 121 -11.00 11.07 -6.50
C LEU A 121 -12.53 11.04 -6.41
N THR A 122 -13.21 10.72 -7.51
CA THR A 122 -14.68 10.67 -7.57
C THR A 122 -15.24 9.26 -7.67
N GLY A 123 -14.42 8.29 -8.10
CA GLY A 123 -14.84 6.90 -8.24
C GLY A 123 -13.67 5.94 -8.24
N ILE A 124 -13.95 4.73 -7.77
CA ILE A 124 -13.00 3.62 -7.79
C ILE A 124 -13.70 2.32 -8.15
N GLU A 125 -13.08 1.55 -9.03
CA GLU A 125 -13.49 0.18 -9.33
C GLU A 125 -12.53 -0.82 -8.64
N ILE A 126 -13.09 -1.61 -7.73
CA ILE A 126 -12.37 -2.62 -6.95
C ILE A 126 -12.75 -4.00 -7.51
N PRO A 127 -11.80 -4.76 -8.08
CA PRO A 127 -12.12 -6.08 -8.65
C PRO A 127 -12.39 -7.13 -7.56
N ASP A 128 -13.14 -8.17 -7.95
CA ASP A 128 -13.50 -9.30 -7.06
C ASP A 128 -12.31 -10.15 -6.58
N SER A 129 -11.11 -9.85 -7.05
CA SER A 129 -9.87 -10.46 -6.55
C SER A 129 -9.35 -9.85 -5.25
N VAL A 130 -9.84 -8.66 -4.86
CA VAL A 130 -9.43 -7.96 -3.65
C VAL A 130 -10.02 -8.63 -2.42
N THR A 131 -9.18 -9.00 -1.47
CA THR A 131 -9.55 -9.65 -0.22
C THR A 131 -9.31 -8.76 1.01
N ASN A 132 -8.52 -7.70 0.86
CA ASN A 132 -8.08 -6.85 1.96
C ASN A 132 -8.08 -5.37 1.58
N ILE A 133 -8.60 -4.51 2.46
CA ILE A 133 -8.49 -3.05 2.37
C ILE A 133 -7.81 -2.58 3.66
N GLY A 134 -6.69 -1.91 3.53
CA GLY A 134 -5.85 -1.46 4.64
C GLY A 134 -6.42 -0.28 5.42
N ASP A 135 -5.80 0.00 6.57
CA ASP A 135 -6.20 1.09 7.46
C ASP A 135 -6.14 2.44 6.73
N TYR A 136 -7.13 3.30 6.96
CA TYR A 136 -7.18 4.67 6.44
C TYR A 136 -7.06 4.76 4.90
N ALA A 137 -7.41 3.72 4.17
CA ALA A 137 -7.15 3.62 2.73
C ALA A 137 -7.73 4.79 1.93
N PHE A 138 -8.91 5.30 2.31
CA PHE A 138 -9.62 6.37 1.60
C PHE A 138 -9.81 7.65 2.42
N VAL A 139 -9.09 7.82 3.51
CA VAL A 139 -9.21 9.03 4.34
C VAL A 139 -8.86 10.27 3.53
N GLY A 140 -9.69 11.31 3.63
CA GLY A 140 -9.52 12.57 2.92
C GLY A 140 -9.90 12.53 1.43
N CYS A 141 -10.61 11.50 0.96
CA CYS A 141 -11.14 11.45 -0.41
C CYS A 141 -12.47 12.22 -0.50
N GLU A 142 -12.47 13.53 -0.29
CA GLU A 142 -13.66 14.37 -0.07
C GLU A 142 -14.72 14.31 -1.19
N LYS A 143 -14.34 14.02 -2.43
CA LYS A 143 -15.25 13.90 -3.57
C LYS A 143 -15.70 12.46 -3.85
N LEU A 144 -15.16 11.48 -3.12
CA LEU A 144 -15.53 10.08 -3.26
C LEU A 144 -16.80 9.80 -2.44
N ASN A 145 -17.94 9.78 -3.08
CA ASN A 145 -19.24 9.65 -2.38
C ASN A 145 -19.74 8.21 -2.26
N LYS A 146 -19.04 7.26 -2.90
CA LYS A 146 -19.41 5.84 -2.87
C LYS A 146 -18.21 4.95 -3.17
N VAL A 147 -18.02 3.93 -2.34
CA VAL A 147 -17.13 2.80 -2.61
C VAL A 147 -17.98 1.53 -2.63
N THR A 148 -17.93 0.78 -3.72
CA THR A 148 -18.54 -0.55 -3.77
C THR A 148 -17.49 -1.57 -3.36
N VAL A 149 -17.66 -2.15 -2.18
CA VAL A 149 -16.77 -3.17 -1.65
C VAL A 149 -17.21 -4.53 -2.17
N PRO A 150 -16.37 -5.27 -2.91
CA PRO A 150 -16.74 -6.59 -3.41
C PRO A 150 -16.92 -7.62 -2.28
N ALA A 151 -17.73 -8.64 -2.54
CA ALA A 151 -18.00 -9.72 -1.56
C ALA A 151 -16.75 -10.56 -1.22
N SER A 152 -15.71 -10.48 -2.03
CA SER A 152 -14.42 -11.12 -1.80
C SER A 152 -13.63 -10.52 -0.64
N VAL A 153 -13.92 -9.26 -0.26
CA VAL A 153 -13.21 -8.58 0.82
C VAL A 153 -13.58 -9.18 2.17
N THR A 154 -12.59 -9.76 2.82
CA THR A 154 -12.73 -10.42 4.13
C THR A 154 -12.13 -9.60 5.27
N LYS A 155 -11.29 -8.58 4.96
CA LYS A 155 -10.66 -7.72 5.95
C LYS A 155 -10.72 -6.25 5.51
N ILE A 156 -11.25 -5.41 6.38
CA ILE A 156 -11.29 -3.95 6.22
C ILE A 156 -10.62 -3.34 7.45
N GLY A 157 -9.61 -2.54 7.21
CA GLY A 157 -8.81 -1.89 8.24
C GLY A 157 -9.53 -0.75 8.96
N GLU A 158 -8.88 -0.24 10.00
CA GLU A 158 -9.40 0.88 10.77
C GLU A 158 -9.62 2.09 9.87
N LYS A 159 -10.82 2.71 9.96
CA LYS A 159 -11.19 3.92 9.19
C LYS A 159 -10.89 3.83 7.68
N ALA A 160 -10.82 2.64 7.14
CA ALA A 160 -10.50 2.43 5.72
C ALA A 160 -11.45 3.16 4.77
N LEU A 161 -12.72 3.28 5.16
CA LEU A 161 -13.81 3.90 4.39
C LEU A 161 -14.31 5.22 5.04
N ASP A 162 -13.51 5.85 5.88
CA ASP A 162 -13.78 7.18 6.44
C ASP A 162 -13.41 8.25 5.38
N ILE A 163 -14.39 8.55 4.54
CA ILE A 163 -14.28 9.36 3.32
C ILE A 163 -14.54 10.82 3.64
#